data_4f6a7111af4a3e0e1b02913398a8b7cb
#
_entry.id   4f6a7111af4a3e0e1b02913398a8b7cb
#
_cell.length_a   1.000
_cell.length_b   1.000
_cell.length_c   1.000
_cell.angle_alpha   90.00
_cell.angle_beta   90.00
_cell.angle_gamma   90.00
#
_symmetry.space_group_name_H-M   'P 1'
#
loop_
_entity.id
_entity.type
_entity.pdbx_description
1 polymer ?
#
loop_
_entity_poly.entity_id
_entity_poly.type
_entity_poly.pdbx_seq_one_letter_code
_entity_poly.pdbx_strand_id
1 'polypeptide(L)'
;MHNLTLLIPAKYEKDSLPLVLEELKNYDLKKLIVLERNDIETIEVTKKYECELLFQSVQGYGAALIEGINSVKTVFFCIINADGSMNPSYLPVMLKTIKKSQNRIPI
;
A
#
# COMPACT_ATOMS: atom_id res chain seq x y z
N MET A 1 2.09 12.42 -9.11
CA MET A 1 1.09 12.03 -8.67
C MET A 1 1.01 11.62 -7.34
N HIS A 2 0.86 12.38 -6.77
CA HIS A 2 1.41 12.43 -5.58
C HIS A 2 0.42 12.62 -4.45
N ASN A 3 -0.86 12.64 -4.75
CA ASN A 3 -1.91 12.69 -3.75
C ASN A 3 -2.50 11.33 -3.40
N LEU A 4 -1.88 10.27 -3.90
CA LEU A 4 -2.36 8.90 -3.65
C LEU A 4 -1.29 8.08 -2.95
N THR A 5 -1.68 7.41 -1.88
CA THR A 5 -0.85 6.44 -1.18
C THR A 5 -1.44 5.04 -1.42
N LEU A 6 -0.59 4.11 -1.81
CA LEU A 6 -0.99 2.71 -1.87
C LEU A 6 -0.72 2.09 -0.49
N LEU A 7 -1.80 1.71 0.18
CA LEU A 7 -1.72 1.15 1.53
C LEU A 7 -1.75 -0.37 1.41
N ILE A 8 -0.68 -1.01 1.84
CA ILE A 8 -0.47 -2.44 1.61
C ILE A 8 -0.31 -3.17 2.95
N PRO A 9 -1.40 -3.67 3.52
CA PRO A 9 -1.26 -4.51 4.71
C PRO A 9 -0.65 -5.85 4.32
N ALA A 10 0.37 -6.28 5.03
CA ALA A 10 1.09 -7.51 4.72
C ALA A 10 1.36 -8.29 5.99
N LYS A 11 0.99 -9.57 5.98
CA LYS A 11 1.25 -10.45 7.11
C LYS A 11 1.68 -11.80 6.56
N TYR A 12 2.95 -12.15 6.80
CA TYR A 12 3.54 -13.40 6.30
C TYR A 12 3.39 -13.54 4.79
N GLU A 13 3.70 -12.44 4.08
CA GLU A 13 3.55 -12.39 2.63
C GLU A 13 4.90 -12.29 1.92
N LYS A 14 5.90 -13.00 2.44
CA LYS A 14 7.26 -12.94 1.88
C LYS A 14 7.34 -13.41 0.43
N ASP A 15 6.42 -14.27 0.01
CA ASP A 15 6.42 -14.80 -1.35
C ASP A 15 5.62 -13.94 -2.33
N SER A 16 4.49 -13.39 -1.87
CA SER A 16 3.60 -12.62 -2.73
C SER A 16 3.97 -11.15 -2.80
N LEU A 17 4.41 -10.58 -1.69
CA LEU A 17 4.68 -9.15 -1.62
C LEU A 17 5.73 -8.68 -2.63
N PRO A 18 6.84 -9.41 -2.84
CA PRO A 18 7.81 -8.98 -3.85
C PRO A 18 7.22 -8.88 -5.25
N LEU A 19 6.29 -9.78 -5.59
CA LEU A 19 5.65 -9.75 -6.90
C LEU A 19 4.76 -8.52 -7.04
N VAL A 20 4.04 -8.18 -5.98
CA VAL A 20 3.20 -6.98 -5.96
C VAL A 20 4.06 -5.74 -6.09
N LEU A 21 5.13 -5.64 -5.31
CA LEU A 21 6.01 -4.48 -5.35
C LEU A 21 6.72 -4.36 -6.69
N GLU A 22 7.07 -5.49 -7.31
CA GLU A 22 7.70 -5.46 -8.62
C GLU A 22 6.76 -4.87 -9.66
N GLU A 23 5.47 -5.20 -9.61
CA GLU A 23 4.49 -4.63 -10.52
C GLU A 23 4.24 -3.16 -10.25
N LEU A 24 4.37 -2.73 -9.00
CA LEU A 24 4.11 -1.35 -8.60
C LEU A 24 5.30 -0.43 -8.78
N LYS A 25 6.49 -0.95 -9.00
CA LYS A 25 7.70 -0.12 -9.00
C LYS A 25 7.71 0.94 -10.09
N ASN A 26 6.97 0.72 -11.17
CA ASN A 26 6.91 1.68 -12.27
C ASN A 26 5.93 2.82 -12.03
N TYR A 27 5.21 2.77 -10.93
CA TYR A 27 4.27 3.83 -10.58
C TYR A 27 4.90 4.73 -9.51
N ASP A 28 4.99 6.02 -9.82
CA ASP A 28 5.59 7.00 -8.92
C ASP A 28 4.54 7.40 -7.87
N LEU A 29 4.26 6.49 -6.96
CA LEU A 29 3.27 6.68 -5.91
C LEU A 29 3.88 6.30 -4.58
N LYS A 30 3.36 6.89 -3.51
CA LYS A 30 3.74 6.49 -2.17
C LYS A 30 3.21 5.10 -1.87
N LYS A 31 4.05 4.26 -1.33
CA LYS A 31 3.68 2.90 -0.95
C LYS A 31 3.95 2.74 0.53
N LEU A 32 2.90 2.51 1.29
CA LEU A 32 2.99 2.34 2.73
C LEU A 32 2.63 0.89 3.05
N ILE A 33 3.59 0.15 3.53
CA ILE A 33 3.42 -1.26 3.87
C ILE A 33 3.23 -1.37 5.37
N VAL A 34 2.10 -1.95 5.80
CA VAL A 34 1.79 -2.12 7.20
C VAL A 34 2.01 -3.59 7.56
N LEU A 35 2.87 -3.84 8.53
CA LEU A 35 3.23 -5.21 8.88
C LEU A 35 3.62 -5.30 10.35
N GLU A 36 3.73 -6.51 10.84
CA GLU A 36 4.10 -6.77 12.22
C GLU A 36 5.62 -6.77 12.36
N ARG A 37 6.08 -6.24 13.47
CA ARG A 37 7.52 -6.07 13.71
C ARG A 37 8.27 -7.39 13.75
N ASN A 38 7.60 -8.47 14.13
CA ASN A 38 8.23 -9.78 14.22
C ASN A 38 8.19 -10.58 12.91
N ASP A 39 7.58 -10.02 11.87
CA ASP A 39 7.49 -10.69 10.57
C ASP A 39 8.75 -10.39 9.76
N ILE A 40 9.84 -10.95 10.22
CA ILE A 40 11.18 -10.63 9.70
C ILE A 40 11.31 -10.94 8.21
N GLU A 41 10.75 -12.06 7.76
CA GLU A 41 10.88 -12.46 6.36
C GLU A 41 10.17 -11.51 5.43
N THR A 42 8.97 -11.05 5.80
CA THR A 42 8.25 -10.09 4.97
C THR A 42 8.97 -8.75 4.97
N ILE A 43 9.48 -8.31 6.12
CA ILE A 43 10.25 -7.07 6.21
C ILE A 43 11.46 -7.13 5.27
N GLU A 44 12.15 -8.26 5.27
CA GLU A 44 13.36 -8.40 4.50
C GLU A 44 13.13 -8.21 3.00
N VAL A 45 12.01 -8.72 2.47
CA VAL A 45 11.74 -8.62 1.02
C VAL A 45 11.37 -7.19 0.60
N THR A 46 11.03 -6.31 1.54
CA THR A 46 10.71 -4.92 1.19
C THR A 46 11.96 -4.07 0.95
N LYS A 47 13.12 -4.52 1.40
CA LYS A 47 14.33 -3.70 1.39
C LYS A 47 14.83 -3.38 -0.02
N LYS A 48 14.42 -4.13 -1.02
CA LYS A 48 14.81 -3.90 -2.40
C LYS A 48 13.95 -2.85 -3.08
N TYR A 49 12.90 -2.40 -2.44
CA TYR A 49 11.92 -1.53 -3.07
C TYR A 49 11.80 -0.22 -2.33
N GLU A 50 11.44 0.82 -3.06
CA GLU A 50 11.23 2.14 -2.47
C GLU A 50 9.83 2.19 -1.88
N CYS A 51 9.74 2.07 -0.56
CA CYS A 51 8.47 2.07 0.15
C CYS A 51 8.69 2.46 1.60
N GLU A 52 7.62 2.88 2.25
CA GLU A 52 7.63 3.18 3.67
C GLU A 52 7.04 2.01 4.44
N LEU A 53 7.56 1.76 5.63
CA LEU A 53 7.07 0.69 6.49
C LEU A 53 6.41 1.28 7.73
N LEU A 54 5.27 0.71 8.09
CA LEU A 54 4.59 1.04 9.35
C LEU A 54 4.43 -0.26 10.13
N PHE A 55 5.01 -0.30 11.31
CA PHE A 55 4.91 -1.47 12.16
C PHE A 55 3.67 -1.34 13.04
N GLN A 56 2.78 -2.35 12.98
CA GLN A 56 1.55 -2.33 13.75
C GLN A 56 1.82 -2.37 15.24
N SER A 57 1.03 -1.66 15.99
CA SER A 57 1.09 -1.73 17.45
C SER A 57 0.10 -2.77 17.99
N VAL A 58 -0.95 -3.07 17.22
CA VAL A 58 -1.96 -4.05 17.59
C VAL A 58 -2.08 -5.05 16.46
N GLN A 59 -2.20 -6.34 16.81
CA GLN A 59 -2.31 -7.39 15.80
C GLN A 59 -3.66 -7.38 15.12
N GLY A 60 -3.70 -7.93 13.91
CA GLY A 60 -4.92 -8.13 13.16
C GLY A 60 -5.03 -7.26 11.93
N TYR A 61 -5.81 -7.74 10.97
CA TYR A 61 -5.98 -7.06 9.69
C TYR A 61 -6.70 -5.73 9.86
N GLY A 62 -7.76 -5.71 10.67
CA GLY A 62 -8.48 -4.47 10.93
C GLY A 62 -7.61 -3.41 11.58
N ALA A 63 -6.78 -3.83 12.54
CA ALA A 63 -5.85 -2.91 13.19
C ALA A 63 -4.84 -2.38 12.19
N ALA A 64 -4.34 -3.24 11.29
CA ALA A 64 -3.41 -2.80 10.25
C ALA A 64 -4.02 -1.73 9.37
N LEU A 65 -5.26 -1.90 8.97
CA LEU A 65 -5.95 -0.92 8.14
C LEU A 65 -6.14 0.40 8.89
N ILE A 66 -6.59 0.34 10.13
CA ILE A 66 -6.83 1.56 10.91
C ILE A 66 -5.53 2.33 11.14
N GLU A 67 -4.48 1.64 11.55
CA GLU A 67 -3.21 2.30 11.78
C GLU A 67 -2.63 2.85 10.48
N GLY A 68 -2.78 2.10 9.39
CA GLY A 68 -2.31 2.54 8.09
C GLY A 68 -3.05 3.77 7.61
N ILE A 69 -4.37 3.77 7.69
CA ILE A 69 -5.19 4.89 7.26
C ILE A 69 -4.83 6.15 8.06
N ASN A 70 -4.63 5.99 9.37
CA ASN A 70 -4.26 7.13 10.22
C ASN A 70 -2.87 7.68 9.90
N SER A 71 -2.04 6.92 9.22
CA SER A 71 -0.69 7.34 8.86
C SER A 71 -0.60 7.93 7.45
N VAL A 72 -1.67 7.82 6.67
CA VAL A 72 -1.68 8.36 5.30
C VAL A 72 -1.71 9.88 5.35
N LYS A 73 -0.83 10.51 4.59
CA LYS A 73 -0.72 11.96 4.53
C LYS A 73 -1.15 12.55 3.21
N THR A 74 -1.47 11.71 2.26
CA THR A 74 -1.97 12.16 0.96
C THR A 74 -3.48 12.31 1.02
N VAL A 75 -4.04 12.98 0.02
CA VAL A 75 -5.49 13.24 -0.03
C VAL A 75 -6.27 11.94 -0.24
N PHE A 76 -5.72 11.04 -1.03
CA PHE A 76 -6.37 9.76 -1.34
C PHE A 76 -5.51 8.60 -0.91
N PHE A 77 -6.14 7.46 -0.67
CA PHE A 77 -5.40 6.23 -0.48
C PHE A 77 -6.16 5.09 -1.15
N CYS A 78 -5.44 4.04 -1.49
CA CYS A 78 -6.00 2.83 -2.07
C CYS A 78 -5.40 1.63 -1.35
N ILE A 79 -6.25 0.72 -0.91
CA ILE A 79 -5.80 -0.49 -0.22
C ILE A 79 -5.50 -1.56 -1.26
N ILE A 80 -4.29 -2.09 -1.22
CA ILE A 80 -3.87 -3.17 -2.11
C ILE A 80 -3.42 -4.33 -1.24
N ASN A 81 -4.00 -5.50 -1.47
CA ASN A 81 -3.64 -6.69 -0.69
C ASN A 81 -2.31 -7.25 -1.17
N ALA A 82 -1.47 -7.62 -0.21
CA ALA A 82 -0.13 -8.12 -0.50
C ALA A 82 -0.13 -9.54 -1.05
N ASP A 83 -1.27 -10.21 -1.07
CA ASP A 83 -1.40 -11.57 -1.58
C ASP A 83 -1.56 -11.63 -3.10
N GLY A 84 -1.50 -10.49 -3.78
CA GLY A 84 -1.63 -10.45 -5.23
C GLY A 84 -3.05 -10.58 -5.74
N SER A 85 -4.04 -10.52 -4.86
CA SER A 85 -5.44 -10.66 -5.27
C SER A 85 -5.96 -9.48 -6.08
N MET A 86 -5.28 -8.34 -6.02
CA MET A 86 -5.66 -7.16 -6.78
C MET A 86 -4.73 -7.00 -7.98
N ASN A 87 -5.31 -6.72 -9.14
CA ASN A 87 -4.52 -6.54 -10.35
C ASN A 87 -4.05 -5.08 -10.47
N PRO A 88 -2.74 -4.81 -10.35
CA PRO A 88 -2.23 -3.44 -10.44
C PRO A 88 -2.49 -2.76 -11.79
N SER A 89 -2.86 -3.49 -12.82
CA SER A 89 -3.14 -2.88 -14.11
C SER A 89 -4.35 -1.93 -14.06
N TYR A 90 -5.14 -1.98 -12.98
CA TYR A 90 -6.22 -1.04 -12.80
C TYR A 90 -5.77 0.33 -12.31
N LEU A 91 -4.52 0.46 -11.85
CA LEU A 91 -4.03 1.72 -11.31
C LEU A 91 -4.09 2.89 -12.28
N PRO A 92 -3.71 2.76 -13.55
CA PRO A 92 -3.82 3.88 -14.47
C PRO A 92 -5.25 4.40 -14.62
N VAL A 93 -6.22 3.49 -14.63
CA VAL A 93 -7.63 3.87 -14.72
C VAL A 93 -8.06 4.59 -13.45
N MET A 94 -7.68 4.07 -12.29
CA MET A 94 -7.99 4.69 -11.01
C MET A 94 -7.42 6.10 -10.90
N LEU A 95 -6.17 6.27 -11.28
CA LEU A 95 -5.52 7.57 -11.21
C LEU A 95 -6.22 8.59 -12.11
N LYS A 96 -6.64 8.16 -13.28
CA LYS A 96 -7.38 9.02 -14.19
C LYS A 96 -8.71 9.44 -13.58
N THR A 97 -9.41 8.49 -12.96
CA THR A 97 -10.70 8.75 -12.33
C THR A 97 -10.55 9.72 -11.16
N ILE A 98 -9.55 9.50 -10.31
CA ILE A 98 -9.28 10.37 -9.18
C ILE A 98 -8.99 11.79 -9.65
N LYS A 99 -8.20 11.94 -10.70
CA LYS A 99 -7.87 13.24 -11.24
C LYS A 99 -9.10 13.98 -11.71
N LYS A 100 -10.01 13.28 -12.38
CA LYS A 100 -11.25 13.90 -12.87
C LYS A 100 -12.17 14.30 -11.75
N SER A 101 -12.15 13.58 -10.65
CA SER A 101 -13.07 13.78 -9.54
C SER A 101 -12.49 14.64 -8.43
N GLN A 102 -11.29 15.09 -8.60
CA GLN A 102 -10.51 15.72 -7.54
C GLN A 102 -11.21 16.88 -6.84
N ASN A 103 -11.99 17.66 -7.58
CA ASN A 103 -12.69 18.80 -7.02
C ASN A 103 -14.11 18.49 -6.57
N ARG A 104 -14.56 17.26 -6.78
CA ARG A 104 -15.94 16.92 -6.48
C ARG A 104 -16.10 16.03 -5.29
N ILE A 105 -15.10 15.22 -5.02
CA ILE A 105 -15.20 14.17 -4.02
C ILE A 105 -14.12 14.37 -2.98
N PRO A 106 -14.42 15.15 -1.98
CA PRO A 106 -13.50 15.27 -0.87
C PRO A 106 -13.49 13.96 -0.11
N ILE A 107 -12.33 13.58 0.32
CA ILE A 107 -12.17 12.35 1.07
C ILE A 107 -11.93 12.66 2.52
#